data_e19d020a2597ba09ab7bbfe9a6d3b920
#
_entry.id   e19d020a2597ba09ab7bbfe9a6d3b920
#
_cell.length_a   1.000
_cell.length_b   1.000
_cell.length_c   1.000
_cell.angle_alpha   90.00
_cell.angle_beta   90.00
_cell.angle_gamma   90.00
#
_symmetry.space_group_name_H-M   'P 1'
#
loop_
_entity.id
_entity.type
_entity.pdbx_description
1 polymer ?
#
loop_
_entity_poly.entity_id
_entity_poly.type
_entity_poly.pdbx_seq_one_letter_code
_entity_poly.pdbx_strand_id
1 'polypeptide(L)'
;MPIPQDAGSSALKRGLLRDDVYTRLRDAIVDGTFAPGEQLRDGELADWLGVSRTPVREAILRLGAAGLVTTAPGRSTTVAELEVKAIRDAQSVVAAMHRLAVELAVAQLTPDDLASMRAANRRFATAMKSGDAEAALAADDDFHAVPVRAAGNTAIETVLDQFSPVVRRLERLRFATLPGRASVALHTRLIDLCAEGDTEAAADVSHETWQSLQPLLDTLT
;
A
#
# COMPACT_ATOMS: atom_id res chain seq x y z
N MET A 1 -9.86 -22.70 2.15
CA MET A 1 -9.18 -21.44 2.51
C MET A 1 -8.59 -21.60 3.92
N PRO A 2 -7.28 -21.53 4.11
CA PRO A 2 -6.72 -21.51 5.46
C PRO A 2 -6.99 -20.12 6.09
N ILE A 3 -7.83 -20.09 7.11
CA ILE A 3 -8.06 -18.88 7.92
C ILE A 3 -6.88 -18.74 8.88
N PRO A 4 -6.22 -17.57 8.95
CA PRO A 4 -5.15 -17.32 9.90
C PRO A 4 -5.64 -17.51 11.34
N GLN A 5 -4.96 -18.37 12.10
CA GLN A 5 -5.39 -18.72 13.47
C GLN A 5 -4.98 -17.67 14.52
N ASP A 6 -4.04 -16.77 14.19
CA ASP A 6 -3.42 -15.84 15.14
C ASP A 6 -3.94 -14.38 15.07
N ALA A 7 -4.94 -14.09 14.23
CA ALA A 7 -5.62 -12.79 14.28
C ALA A 7 -6.58 -12.78 15.46
N GLY A 8 -6.10 -12.33 16.62
CA GLY A 8 -6.91 -12.20 17.82
C GLY A 8 -8.27 -11.56 17.51
N SER A 9 -9.33 -12.26 17.88
CA SER A 9 -10.73 -11.87 17.75
C SER A 9 -11.00 -10.61 18.59
N SER A 10 -10.46 -9.47 18.19
CA SER A 10 -10.91 -8.18 18.67
C SER A 10 -12.16 -7.81 17.89
N ALA A 11 -13.34 -7.99 18.52
CA ALA A 11 -14.61 -7.59 17.94
C ALA A 11 -14.55 -6.13 17.49
N LEU A 12 -14.71 -5.89 16.18
CA LEU A 12 -14.71 -4.56 15.58
C LEU A 12 -15.85 -3.71 16.15
N LYS A 13 -15.58 -2.51 16.63
CA LYS A 13 -16.58 -1.57 17.14
C LYS A 13 -17.50 -1.09 16.02
N ARG A 14 -18.83 -1.08 16.23
CA ARG A 14 -19.88 -0.86 15.21
C ARG A 14 -19.81 0.42 14.39
N GLY A 15 -19.06 1.45 14.78
CA GLY A 15 -19.00 2.74 14.09
C GLY A 15 -18.06 2.80 12.88
N LEU A 16 -17.09 1.89 12.80
CA LEU A 16 -16.06 1.85 11.75
C LEU A 16 -16.05 0.50 11.01
N LEU A 17 -17.09 -0.30 11.16
CA LEU A 17 -17.12 -1.71 10.80
C LEU A 17 -16.81 -1.99 9.32
N ARG A 18 -17.24 -1.11 8.42
CA ARG A 18 -17.05 -1.29 6.95
C ARG A 18 -15.60 -1.05 6.55
N ASP A 19 -15.03 0.04 7.05
CA ASP A 19 -13.66 0.43 6.72
C ASP A 19 -12.66 -0.49 7.41
N ASP A 20 -12.94 -0.92 8.64
CA ASP A 20 -12.12 -1.89 9.35
C ASP A 20 -12.12 -3.27 8.65
N VAL A 21 -13.27 -3.74 8.14
CA VAL A 21 -13.37 -5.00 7.39
C VAL A 21 -12.60 -4.90 6.07
N TYR A 22 -12.79 -3.80 5.32
CA TYR A 22 -12.05 -3.57 4.09
C TYR A 22 -10.54 -3.55 4.35
N THR A 23 -10.09 -2.78 5.32
CA THR A 23 -8.68 -2.65 5.68
C THR A 23 -8.07 -4.00 6.05
N ARG A 24 -8.71 -4.78 6.91
CA ARG A 24 -8.21 -6.11 7.31
C ARG A 24 -8.12 -7.09 6.15
N LEU A 25 -9.12 -7.11 5.26
CA LEU A 25 -9.09 -7.98 4.09
C LEU A 25 -8.04 -7.53 3.08
N ARG A 26 -7.93 -6.22 2.84
CA ARG A 26 -6.89 -5.63 2.00
C ARG A 26 -5.50 -6.01 2.51
N ASP A 27 -5.24 -5.80 3.78
CA ASP A 27 -3.94 -6.05 4.39
C ASP A 27 -3.58 -7.54 4.33
N ALA A 28 -4.53 -8.43 4.60
CA ALA A 28 -4.36 -9.88 4.48
C ALA A 28 -4.07 -10.36 3.02
N ILE A 29 -4.53 -9.62 2.01
CA ILE A 29 -4.17 -9.88 0.60
C ILE A 29 -2.78 -9.31 0.28
N VAL A 30 -2.49 -8.11 0.78
CA VAL A 30 -1.19 -7.43 0.52
C VAL A 30 -0.05 -8.16 1.22
N ASP A 31 -0.24 -8.60 2.47
CA ASP A 31 0.78 -9.35 3.22
C ASP A 31 0.91 -10.82 2.80
N GLY A 32 0.03 -11.30 1.92
CA GLY A 32 0.06 -12.66 1.37
C GLY A 32 -0.56 -13.72 2.29
N THR A 33 -1.23 -13.32 3.36
CA THR A 33 -2.07 -14.20 4.20
C THR A 33 -3.10 -14.94 3.32
N PHE A 34 -3.72 -14.21 2.39
CA PHE A 34 -4.51 -14.80 1.32
C PHE A 34 -3.69 -14.81 0.03
N ALA A 35 -3.37 -16.00 -0.46
CA ALA A 35 -2.52 -16.19 -1.63
C ALA A 35 -3.25 -15.83 -2.95
N PRO A 36 -2.52 -15.42 -4.02
CA PRO A 36 -3.08 -15.27 -5.35
C PRO A 36 -3.84 -16.55 -5.78
N GLY A 37 -5.01 -16.38 -6.42
CA GLY A 37 -5.89 -17.48 -6.82
C GLY A 37 -6.69 -18.11 -5.68
N GLU A 38 -6.42 -17.77 -4.43
CA GLU A 38 -7.12 -18.33 -3.29
C GLU A 38 -8.60 -17.90 -3.27
N GLN A 39 -9.49 -18.87 -3.03
CA GLN A 39 -10.93 -18.61 -2.99
C GLN A 39 -11.34 -17.96 -1.67
N LEU A 40 -12.00 -16.81 -1.74
CA LEU A 40 -12.56 -16.10 -0.61
C LEU A 40 -14.05 -16.40 -0.46
N ARG A 41 -14.46 -16.91 0.72
CA ARG A 41 -15.86 -17.22 1.00
C ARG A 41 -16.40 -16.24 2.05
N ASP A 42 -17.46 -15.51 1.70
CA ASP A 42 -18.03 -14.46 2.55
C ASP A 42 -18.43 -14.96 3.95
N GLY A 43 -18.88 -16.22 4.08
CA GLY A 43 -19.22 -16.84 5.34
C GLY A 43 -17.99 -17.06 6.25
N GLU A 44 -16.95 -17.67 5.70
CA GLU A 44 -15.71 -17.95 6.44
C GLU A 44 -15.01 -16.64 6.86
N LEU A 45 -15.01 -15.62 5.97
CA LEU A 45 -14.46 -14.30 6.28
C LEU A 45 -15.28 -13.58 7.38
N ALA A 46 -16.61 -13.69 7.35
CA ALA A 46 -17.48 -13.12 8.36
C ALA A 46 -17.21 -13.74 9.73
N ASP A 47 -17.06 -15.07 9.80
CA ASP A 47 -16.75 -15.81 11.01
C ASP A 47 -15.34 -15.42 11.53
N TRP A 48 -14.34 -15.34 10.65
CA TRP A 48 -12.98 -14.92 11.00
C TRP A 48 -12.91 -13.51 11.60
N LEU A 49 -13.68 -12.56 10.99
CA LEU A 49 -13.69 -11.16 11.42
C LEU A 49 -14.67 -10.89 12.58
N GLY A 50 -15.53 -11.86 12.94
CA GLY A 50 -16.55 -11.68 13.97
C GLY A 50 -17.67 -10.71 13.58
N VAL A 51 -18.02 -10.65 12.27
CA VAL A 51 -19.01 -9.72 11.72
C VAL A 51 -20.09 -10.48 10.93
N SER A 52 -21.14 -9.77 10.49
CA SER A 52 -22.12 -10.33 9.54
C SER A 52 -21.54 -10.35 8.11
N ARG A 53 -22.18 -11.10 7.20
CA ARG A 53 -21.75 -11.21 5.80
C ARG A 53 -21.90 -9.91 4.99
N THR A 54 -22.77 -8.99 5.41
CA THR A 54 -23.03 -7.74 4.67
C THR A 54 -21.78 -6.86 4.55
N PRO A 55 -21.08 -6.46 5.63
CA PRO A 55 -19.85 -5.66 5.51
C PRO A 55 -18.74 -6.40 4.76
N VAL A 56 -18.67 -7.73 4.84
CA VAL A 56 -17.71 -8.54 4.07
C VAL A 56 -17.97 -8.43 2.56
N ARG A 57 -19.23 -8.54 2.13
CA ARG A 57 -19.62 -8.38 0.72
C ARG A 57 -19.32 -6.98 0.18
N GLU A 58 -19.59 -5.94 0.99
CA GLU A 58 -19.25 -4.57 0.64
C GLU A 58 -17.73 -4.39 0.49
N ALA A 59 -16.94 -4.95 1.40
CA ALA A 59 -15.49 -4.95 1.32
C ALA A 59 -14.97 -5.71 0.08
N ILE A 60 -15.54 -6.88 -0.23
CA ILE A 60 -15.20 -7.64 -1.44
C ILE A 60 -15.47 -6.82 -2.72
N LEU A 61 -16.56 -6.06 -2.79
CA LEU A 61 -16.85 -5.18 -3.92
C LEU A 61 -15.79 -4.06 -4.06
N ARG A 62 -15.38 -3.44 -2.95
CA ARG A 62 -14.31 -2.43 -2.94
C ARG A 62 -12.97 -3.04 -3.35
N LEU A 63 -12.63 -4.23 -2.84
CA LEU A 63 -11.42 -4.96 -3.21
C LEU A 63 -11.42 -5.34 -4.71
N GLY A 64 -12.60 -5.65 -5.27
CA GLY A 64 -12.75 -5.87 -6.71
C GLY A 64 -12.49 -4.61 -7.53
N ALA A 65 -13.01 -3.45 -7.08
CA ALA A 65 -12.75 -2.16 -7.72
C ALA A 65 -11.26 -1.75 -7.63
N ALA A 66 -10.55 -2.19 -6.56
CA ALA A 66 -9.12 -2.01 -6.36
C ALA A 66 -8.26 -3.06 -7.11
N GLY A 67 -8.85 -4.02 -7.82
CA GLY A 67 -8.12 -5.07 -8.54
C GLY A 67 -7.47 -6.14 -7.65
N LEU A 68 -7.83 -6.21 -6.37
CA LEU A 68 -7.27 -7.18 -5.41
C LEU A 68 -8.01 -8.53 -5.43
N VAL A 69 -9.26 -8.55 -5.87
CA VAL A 69 -10.06 -9.76 -6.01
C VAL A 69 -10.78 -9.79 -7.36
N THR A 70 -11.01 -11.00 -7.86
CA THR A 70 -11.80 -11.26 -9.06
C THR A 70 -13.07 -11.99 -8.67
N THR A 71 -14.23 -11.49 -9.12
CA THR A 71 -15.53 -12.10 -8.86
C THR A 71 -16.13 -12.55 -10.19
N ALA A 72 -16.38 -13.85 -10.35
CA ALA A 72 -17.09 -14.39 -11.49
C ALA A 72 -18.59 -14.56 -11.15
N PRO A 73 -19.53 -14.07 -11.98
CA PRO A 73 -20.97 -14.23 -11.75
C PRO A 73 -21.35 -15.70 -11.54
N GLY A 74 -22.05 -16.01 -10.44
CA GLY A 74 -22.46 -17.38 -10.10
C GLY A 74 -21.32 -18.33 -9.73
N ARG A 75 -20.11 -17.82 -9.54
CA ARG A 75 -18.90 -18.55 -9.19
C ARG A 75 -18.26 -17.99 -7.91
N SER A 76 -17.01 -18.33 -7.70
CA SER A 76 -16.24 -17.92 -6.51
C SER A 76 -15.66 -16.51 -6.66
N THR A 77 -15.46 -15.83 -5.54
CA THR A 77 -14.54 -14.70 -5.39
C THR A 77 -13.15 -15.26 -5.11
N THR A 78 -12.14 -14.82 -5.83
CA THR A 78 -10.74 -15.24 -5.64
C THR A 78 -9.83 -14.03 -5.49
N VAL A 79 -8.74 -14.19 -4.76
CA VAL A 79 -7.65 -13.20 -4.75
C VAL A 79 -7.10 -13.07 -6.18
N ALA A 80 -6.99 -11.86 -6.68
CA ALA A 80 -6.49 -11.62 -8.03
C ALA A 80 -5.02 -12.06 -8.16
N GLU A 81 -4.69 -12.66 -9.31
CA GLU A 81 -3.30 -12.90 -9.69
C GLU A 81 -2.55 -11.58 -9.86
N LEU A 82 -1.22 -11.65 -9.84
CA LEU A 82 -0.36 -10.49 -10.10
C LEU A 82 -0.26 -10.29 -11.62
N GLU A 83 -1.21 -9.57 -12.18
CA GLU A 83 -1.21 -9.25 -13.61
C GLU A 83 -0.30 -8.04 -13.87
N VAL A 84 0.80 -8.24 -14.60
CA VAL A 84 1.84 -7.24 -14.86
C VAL A 84 1.27 -5.95 -15.46
N LYS A 85 0.33 -6.07 -16.41
CA LYS A 85 -0.31 -4.89 -17.02
C LYS A 85 -1.10 -4.08 -15.99
N ALA A 86 -1.93 -4.73 -15.17
CA ALA A 86 -2.73 -4.05 -14.16
C ALA A 86 -1.85 -3.35 -13.11
N ILE A 87 -0.75 -3.99 -12.71
CA ILE A 87 0.22 -3.39 -11.76
C ILE A 87 0.90 -2.18 -12.40
N ARG A 88 1.32 -2.25 -13.66
CA ARG A 88 1.96 -1.15 -14.39
C ARG A 88 1.01 0.05 -14.54
N ASP A 89 -0.25 -0.21 -14.88
CA ASP A 89 -1.27 0.83 -14.98
C ASP A 89 -1.50 1.50 -13.60
N ALA A 90 -1.63 0.72 -12.53
CA ALA A 90 -1.77 1.22 -11.16
C ALA A 90 -0.52 2.02 -10.71
N GLN A 91 0.68 1.50 -10.97
CA GLN A 91 1.96 2.17 -10.64
C GLN A 91 2.04 3.57 -11.26
N SER A 92 1.64 3.73 -12.52
CA SER A 92 1.68 5.03 -13.20
C SER A 92 0.78 6.06 -12.52
N VAL A 93 -0.41 5.63 -12.08
CA VAL A 93 -1.37 6.47 -11.34
C VAL A 93 -0.82 6.82 -9.96
N VAL A 94 -0.33 5.82 -9.21
CA VAL A 94 0.26 6.01 -7.87
C VAL A 94 1.45 6.97 -7.92
N ALA A 95 2.35 6.80 -8.90
CA ALA A 95 3.50 7.70 -9.11
C ALA A 95 3.07 9.15 -9.36
N ALA A 96 2.04 9.35 -10.21
CA ALA A 96 1.50 10.68 -10.49
C ALA A 96 0.85 11.32 -9.27
N MET A 97 0.13 10.55 -8.45
CA MET A 97 -0.53 11.03 -7.24
C MET A 97 0.48 11.40 -6.15
N HIS A 98 1.52 10.59 -5.94
CA HIS A 98 2.57 10.94 -4.99
C HIS A 98 3.39 12.15 -5.43
N ARG A 99 3.67 12.29 -6.75
CA ARG A 99 4.27 13.50 -7.30
C ARG A 99 3.44 14.73 -6.93
N LEU A 100 2.14 14.72 -7.26
CA LEU A 100 1.23 15.80 -6.98
C LEU A 100 1.11 16.09 -5.47
N ALA A 101 1.07 15.03 -4.64
CA ALA A 101 1.04 15.19 -3.19
C ALA A 101 2.28 15.94 -2.67
N VAL A 102 3.48 15.60 -3.16
CA VAL A 102 4.72 16.30 -2.79
C VAL A 102 4.71 17.75 -3.29
N GLU A 103 4.27 18.02 -4.52
CA GLU A 103 4.13 19.39 -5.05
C GLU A 103 3.27 20.29 -4.14
N LEU A 104 2.17 19.75 -3.64
CA LEU A 104 1.26 20.48 -2.75
C LEU A 104 1.78 20.56 -1.31
N ALA A 105 2.55 19.56 -0.86
CA ALA A 105 2.98 19.42 0.51
C ALA A 105 4.20 20.26 0.87
N VAL A 106 5.19 20.44 -0.03
CA VAL A 106 6.50 21.03 0.31
C VAL A 106 6.38 22.34 1.09
N ALA A 107 5.49 23.24 0.68
CA ALA A 107 5.28 24.51 1.37
C ALA A 107 4.51 24.39 2.71
N GLN A 108 3.96 23.22 3.02
CA GLN A 108 3.15 22.93 4.20
C GLN A 108 3.86 22.03 5.21
N LEU A 109 4.95 21.36 4.79
CA LEU A 109 5.68 20.45 5.66
C LEU A 109 6.30 21.18 6.85
N THR A 110 6.02 20.67 8.03
CA THR A 110 6.60 21.18 9.28
C THR A 110 7.93 20.47 9.59
N PRO A 111 8.75 21.01 10.51
CA PRO A 111 9.94 20.29 11.01
C PRO A 111 9.61 18.92 11.59
N ASP A 112 8.44 18.74 12.21
CA ASP A 112 7.98 17.46 12.78
C ASP A 112 7.59 16.46 11.68
N ASP A 113 7.04 16.92 10.56
CA ASP A 113 6.77 16.07 9.40
C ASP A 113 8.09 15.55 8.80
N LEU A 114 9.07 16.43 8.61
CA LEU A 114 10.40 16.03 8.12
C LEU A 114 11.12 15.07 9.11
N ALA A 115 10.96 15.28 10.41
CA ALA A 115 11.47 14.36 11.42
C ALA A 115 10.80 12.99 11.35
N SER A 116 9.48 12.96 11.10
CA SER A 116 8.69 11.74 10.90
C SER A 116 9.14 10.97 9.67
N MET A 117 9.35 11.66 8.54
CA MET A 117 9.90 11.05 7.31
C MET A 117 11.30 10.45 7.57
N ARG A 118 12.20 11.19 8.25
CA ARG A 118 13.52 10.66 8.61
C ARG A 118 13.43 9.43 9.52
N ALA A 119 12.50 9.42 10.46
CA ALA A 119 12.28 8.29 11.36
C ALA A 119 11.78 7.07 10.60
N ALA A 120 10.82 7.25 9.70
CA ALA A 120 10.29 6.20 8.84
C ALA A 120 11.38 5.61 7.92
N ASN A 121 12.19 6.46 7.27
CA ASN A 121 13.30 5.99 6.42
C ASN A 121 14.37 5.21 7.21
N ARG A 122 14.64 5.57 8.48
CA ARG A 122 15.55 4.77 9.33
C ARG A 122 14.97 3.40 9.66
N ARG A 123 13.64 3.31 9.97
CA ARG A 123 12.97 2.01 10.19
C ARG A 123 13.01 1.16 8.92
N PHE A 124 12.70 1.76 7.78
CA PHE A 124 12.78 1.11 6.47
C PHE A 124 14.19 0.53 6.22
N ALA A 125 15.25 1.34 6.40
CA ALA A 125 16.62 0.89 6.22
C ALA A 125 17.01 -0.25 7.18
N THR A 126 16.50 -0.26 8.41
CA THR A 126 16.71 -1.33 9.39
C THR A 126 16.01 -2.62 8.96
N ALA A 127 14.73 -2.54 8.58
CA ALA A 127 13.94 -3.66 8.10
C ALA A 127 14.55 -4.30 6.84
N MET A 128 14.99 -3.48 5.88
CA MET A 128 15.69 -3.96 4.68
C MET A 128 17.00 -4.69 4.99
N LYS A 129 17.72 -4.28 6.03
CA LYS A 129 18.97 -4.98 6.46
C LYS A 129 18.67 -6.32 7.14
N SER A 130 17.58 -6.43 7.87
CA SER A 130 17.16 -7.66 8.54
C SER A 130 16.41 -8.63 7.62
N GLY A 131 16.02 -8.20 6.40
CA GLY A 131 15.20 -8.99 5.48
C GLY A 131 13.74 -9.08 5.92
N ASP A 132 13.28 -8.18 6.78
CA ASP A 132 11.89 -8.10 7.24
C ASP A 132 11.06 -7.25 6.24
N ALA A 133 10.48 -7.93 5.25
CA ALA A 133 9.72 -7.29 4.19
C ALA A 133 8.44 -6.62 4.71
N GLU A 134 7.81 -7.15 5.74
CA GLU A 134 6.60 -6.60 6.35
C GLU A 134 6.91 -5.29 7.08
N ALA A 135 7.92 -5.29 7.93
CA ALA A 135 8.38 -4.08 8.60
C ALA A 135 8.90 -3.02 7.61
N ALA A 136 9.52 -3.45 6.50
CA ALA A 136 9.95 -2.55 5.44
C ALA A 136 8.75 -1.88 4.77
N LEU A 137 7.73 -2.67 4.39
CA LEU A 137 6.52 -2.15 3.75
C LEU A 137 5.78 -1.16 4.66
N ALA A 138 5.62 -1.49 5.95
CA ALA A 138 4.98 -0.60 6.92
C ALA A 138 5.75 0.72 7.12
N ALA A 139 7.09 0.67 7.16
CA ALA A 139 7.90 1.86 7.29
C ALA A 139 7.90 2.74 6.03
N ASP A 140 7.80 2.13 4.85
CA ASP A 140 7.66 2.79 3.57
C ASP A 140 6.29 3.49 3.44
N ASP A 141 5.21 2.83 3.89
CA ASP A 141 3.88 3.44 3.99
C ASP A 141 3.88 4.67 4.89
N ASP A 142 4.47 4.55 6.09
CA ASP A 142 4.59 5.68 7.04
C ASP A 142 5.36 6.85 6.43
N PHE A 143 6.40 6.57 5.63
CA PHE A 143 7.19 7.58 4.94
C PHE A 143 6.35 8.35 3.91
N HIS A 144 5.72 7.63 3.00
CA HIS A 144 4.95 8.22 1.90
C HIS A 144 3.63 8.84 2.35
N ALA A 145 3.07 8.43 3.48
CA ALA A 145 1.87 9.02 4.05
C ALA A 145 2.07 10.46 4.54
N VAL A 146 3.30 10.86 4.91
CA VAL A 146 3.55 12.22 5.44
C VAL A 146 3.21 13.30 4.40
N PRO A 147 3.81 13.33 3.19
CA PRO A 147 3.48 14.34 2.19
C PRO A 147 2.02 14.26 1.72
N VAL A 148 1.42 13.05 1.66
CA VAL A 148 0.00 12.89 1.29
C VAL A 148 -0.91 13.61 2.30
N ARG A 149 -0.68 13.42 3.60
CA ARG A 149 -1.43 14.14 4.65
C ARG A 149 -1.18 15.63 4.62
N ALA A 150 0.08 16.07 4.46
CA ALA A 150 0.44 17.48 4.42
C ALA A 150 -0.18 18.20 3.22
N ALA A 151 -0.36 17.52 2.09
CA ALA A 151 -1.05 18.05 0.92
C ALA A 151 -2.53 18.38 1.19
N GLY A 152 -3.19 17.70 2.14
CA GLY A 152 -4.59 17.93 2.51
C GLY A 152 -5.59 17.70 1.39
N ASN A 153 -5.23 16.94 0.35
CA ASN A 153 -6.07 16.71 -0.83
C ASN A 153 -6.72 15.33 -0.74
N THR A 154 -7.99 15.30 -0.30
CA THR A 154 -8.75 14.05 -0.12
C THR A 154 -8.97 13.25 -1.41
N ALA A 155 -8.91 13.90 -2.58
CA ALA A 155 -9.00 13.18 -3.86
C ALA A 155 -7.74 12.34 -4.12
N ILE A 156 -6.56 12.85 -3.76
CA ILE A 156 -5.29 12.09 -3.81
C ILE A 156 -5.39 10.88 -2.88
N GLU A 157 -5.83 11.06 -1.63
CA GLU A 157 -6.00 9.97 -0.67
C GLU A 157 -6.94 8.89 -1.21
N THR A 158 -8.09 9.29 -1.80
CA THR A 158 -9.07 8.36 -2.39
C THR A 158 -8.46 7.54 -3.53
N VAL A 159 -7.72 8.18 -4.43
CA VAL A 159 -7.08 7.48 -5.56
C VAL A 159 -5.97 6.53 -5.06
N LEU A 160 -5.17 6.99 -4.10
CA LEU A 160 -4.12 6.15 -3.52
C LEU A 160 -4.70 4.96 -2.74
N ASP A 161 -5.78 5.14 -1.95
CA ASP A 161 -6.45 4.01 -1.25
C ASP A 161 -6.95 2.95 -2.25
N GLN A 162 -7.36 3.36 -3.44
CA GLN A 162 -7.84 2.44 -4.47
C GLN A 162 -6.70 1.70 -5.18
N PHE A 163 -5.61 2.37 -5.57
CA PHE A 163 -4.60 1.79 -6.48
C PHE A 163 -3.30 1.35 -5.79
N SER A 164 -2.91 1.96 -4.65
CA SER A 164 -1.69 1.57 -3.95
C SER A 164 -1.67 0.10 -3.51
N PRO A 165 -2.76 -0.53 -3.07
CA PRO A 165 -2.71 -1.92 -2.60
C PRO A 165 -2.21 -2.92 -3.65
N VAL A 166 -2.50 -2.70 -4.94
CA VAL A 166 -1.99 -3.55 -6.03
C VAL A 166 -0.48 -3.39 -6.17
N VAL A 167 0.02 -2.15 -6.09
CA VAL A 167 1.45 -1.84 -6.18
C VAL A 167 2.19 -2.39 -4.95
N ARG A 168 1.59 -2.31 -3.76
CA ARG A 168 2.16 -2.83 -2.50
C ARG A 168 2.41 -4.34 -2.52
N ARG A 169 1.59 -5.12 -3.22
CA ARG A 169 1.85 -6.55 -3.42
C ARG A 169 3.18 -6.80 -4.16
N LEU A 170 3.49 -5.95 -5.14
CA LEU A 170 4.76 -6.01 -5.86
C LEU A 170 5.93 -5.55 -4.99
N GLU A 171 5.77 -4.47 -4.23
CA GLU A 171 6.81 -3.95 -3.33
C GLU A 171 7.17 -4.96 -2.25
N ARG A 172 6.18 -5.68 -1.71
CA ARG A 172 6.43 -6.76 -0.76
C ARG A 172 7.35 -7.82 -1.35
N LEU A 173 7.11 -8.25 -2.61
CA LEU A 173 8.00 -9.19 -3.30
C LEU A 173 9.40 -8.57 -3.51
N ARG A 174 9.47 -7.30 -3.88
CA ARG A 174 10.75 -6.58 -4.05
C ARG A 174 11.53 -6.52 -2.74
N PHE A 175 10.91 -6.14 -1.64
CA PHE A 175 11.57 -6.00 -0.35
C PHE A 175 12.02 -7.35 0.22
N ALA A 176 11.33 -8.44 -0.14
CA ALA A 176 11.75 -9.80 0.21
C ALA A 176 12.95 -10.31 -0.62
N THR A 177 13.19 -9.77 -1.82
CA THR A 177 14.14 -10.35 -2.78
C THR A 177 15.32 -9.46 -3.15
N LEU A 178 15.19 -8.13 -3.04
CA LEU A 178 16.19 -7.17 -3.50
C LEU A 178 16.73 -6.28 -2.37
N PRO A 179 18.02 -5.92 -2.39
CA PRO A 179 18.56 -4.98 -1.43
C PRO A 179 17.98 -3.57 -1.64
N GLY A 180 17.29 -3.03 -0.62
CA GLY A 180 16.59 -1.73 -0.66
C GLY A 180 17.46 -0.48 -0.60
N ARG A 181 18.78 -0.58 -0.87
CA ARG A 181 19.71 0.56 -0.77
C ARG A 181 19.33 1.76 -1.64
N ALA A 182 18.83 1.49 -2.84
CA ALA A 182 18.41 2.55 -3.77
C ALA A 182 17.20 3.32 -3.23
N SER A 183 16.19 2.64 -2.66
CA SER A 183 15.01 3.29 -2.08
C SER A 183 15.37 4.15 -0.87
N VAL A 184 16.25 3.65 0.04
CA VAL A 184 16.73 4.44 1.18
C VAL A 184 17.39 5.75 0.72
N ALA A 185 18.18 5.70 -0.36
CA ALA A 185 18.85 6.89 -0.90
C ALA A 185 17.86 7.87 -1.53
N LEU A 186 16.86 7.37 -2.29
CA LEU A 186 15.79 8.21 -2.86
C LEU A 186 14.95 8.87 -1.78
N HIS A 187 14.59 8.16 -0.70
CA HIS A 187 13.91 8.74 0.44
C HIS A 187 14.73 9.85 1.11
N THR A 188 16.04 9.63 1.31
CA THR A 188 16.91 10.64 1.88
C THR A 188 16.94 11.89 1.01
N ARG A 189 17.12 11.72 -0.30
CA ARG A 189 17.12 12.83 -1.26
C ARG A 189 15.78 13.59 -1.27
N LEU A 190 14.66 12.88 -1.22
CA LEU A 190 13.34 13.50 -1.13
C LEU A 190 13.20 14.36 0.13
N ILE A 191 13.63 13.85 1.30
CA ILE A 191 13.59 14.61 2.56
C ILE A 191 14.41 15.89 2.46
N ASP A 192 15.64 15.80 1.91
CA ASP A 192 16.55 16.93 1.80
C ASP A 192 15.98 18.02 0.90
N LEU A 193 15.45 17.66 -0.27
CA LEU A 193 14.79 18.59 -1.20
C LEU A 193 13.53 19.22 -0.59
N CYS A 194 12.72 18.46 0.15
CA CYS A 194 11.59 19.00 0.90
C CYS A 194 12.05 20.02 1.96
N ALA A 195 13.15 19.74 2.67
CA ALA A 195 13.71 20.64 3.69
C ALA A 195 14.29 21.94 3.07
N GLU A 196 14.82 21.86 1.85
CA GLU A 196 15.32 23.00 1.06
C GLU A 196 14.19 23.81 0.42
N GLY A 197 12.97 23.27 0.36
CA GLY A 197 11.83 23.88 -0.31
C GLY A 197 11.86 23.78 -1.83
N ASP A 198 12.70 22.89 -2.38
CA ASP A 198 12.77 22.64 -3.83
C ASP A 198 11.63 21.73 -4.27
N THR A 199 10.48 22.33 -4.51
CA THR A 199 9.23 21.65 -4.83
C THR A 199 9.33 20.79 -6.09
N GLU A 200 9.94 21.33 -7.17
CA GLU A 200 10.02 20.64 -8.46
C GLU A 200 10.93 19.40 -8.36
N ALA A 201 12.13 19.56 -7.82
CA ALA A 201 13.05 18.45 -7.66
C ALA A 201 12.53 17.41 -6.66
N ALA A 202 11.86 17.81 -5.58
CA ALA A 202 11.23 16.88 -4.63
C ALA A 202 10.13 16.05 -5.30
N ALA A 203 9.27 16.69 -6.10
CA ALA A 203 8.21 16.02 -6.85
C ALA A 203 8.77 15.03 -7.88
N ASP A 204 9.84 15.39 -8.58
CA ASP A 204 10.53 14.50 -9.53
C ASP A 204 11.14 13.28 -8.84
N VAL A 205 11.81 13.45 -7.70
CA VAL A 205 12.34 12.33 -6.90
C VAL A 205 11.23 11.44 -6.35
N SER A 206 10.11 12.02 -5.92
CA SER A 206 8.94 11.23 -5.53
C SER A 206 8.44 10.36 -6.68
N HIS A 207 8.31 10.91 -7.89
CA HIS A 207 7.92 10.14 -9.08
C HIS A 207 8.94 9.03 -9.40
N GLU A 208 10.24 9.35 -9.39
CA GLU A 208 11.33 8.39 -9.63
C GLU A 208 11.28 7.21 -8.67
N THR A 209 10.97 7.45 -7.40
CA THR A 209 10.85 6.40 -6.38
C THR A 209 9.86 5.31 -6.80
N TRP A 210 8.69 5.70 -7.27
CA TRP A 210 7.66 4.76 -7.74
C TRP A 210 8.02 4.10 -9.07
N GLN A 211 8.71 4.82 -9.98
CA GLN A 211 9.20 4.24 -11.23
C GLN A 211 10.31 3.20 -11.02
N SER A 212 10.99 3.22 -9.87
CA SER A 212 12.05 2.26 -9.52
C SER A 212 11.56 0.81 -9.39
N LEU A 213 10.24 0.56 -9.44
CA LEU A 213 9.63 -0.78 -9.49
C LEU A 213 9.63 -1.39 -10.90
N GLN A 214 9.83 -0.58 -11.97
CA GLN A 214 9.75 -1.03 -13.36
C GLN A 214 10.64 -2.23 -13.69
N PRO A 215 11.94 -2.30 -13.27
CA PRO A 215 12.79 -3.44 -13.55
C PRO A 215 12.24 -4.77 -13.00
N LEU A 216 11.54 -4.73 -11.86
CA LEU A 216 10.92 -5.94 -11.30
C LEU A 216 9.72 -6.38 -12.16
N LEU A 217 8.89 -5.44 -12.63
CA LEU A 217 7.79 -5.75 -13.54
C LEU A 217 8.28 -6.41 -14.84
N ASP A 218 9.42 -5.96 -15.34
CA ASP A 218 10.00 -6.52 -16.57
C ASP A 218 10.54 -7.96 -16.37
N THR A 219 10.80 -8.38 -15.12
CA THR A 219 11.20 -9.77 -14.81
C THR A 219 10.01 -10.72 -14.63
N LEU A 220 8.80 -10.21 -14.49
CA LEU A 220 7.57 -10.99 -14.33
C LEU A 220 6.86 -11.28 -15.66
N THR A 221 7.39 -10.75 -16.77
CA THR A 221 6.88 -10.94 -18.13
C THR A 221 7.58 -12.10 -18.79
#